data_5fef348db721ba1d39192e13f3d1c25b
#
_entry.id   5fef348db721ba1d39192e13f3d1c25b
#
_cell.length_a   1.000
_cell.length_b   1.000
_cell.length_c   1.000
_cell.angle_alpha   90.00
_cell.angle_beta   90.00
_cell.angle_gamma   90.00
#
_symmetry.space_group_name_H-M   'P 1'
#
loop_
_entity.id
_entity.type
_entity.pdbx_description
1 polymer ?
#
loop_
_entity_poly.entity_id
_entity_poly.type
_entity_poly.pdbx_seq_one_letter_code
_entity_poly.pdbx_strand_id
1 'polypeptide(L)'
;MSSKRYTLAQWLEHAEAGFSQQTQWRVPGVHDQSPRLEAQWLLAAALEKNIAWLMTWPERELTAAQLQRAEAWLARRLCGEPLALLRGEHEFWSLPLSVTADTLVPRADSERLVEVALERMAQMNLSAPAILDLGTGSGAIAL
;
A
#
# COMPACT_ATOMS: atom_id res chain seq x y z
N MET A 1 13.45 29.25 14.10
CA MET A 1 13.22 27.80 14.27
C MET A 1 13.87 27.10 13.10
N SER A 2 14.92 26.33 13.35
CA SER A 2 15.66 25.65 12.28
C SER A 2 14.78 24.56 11.69
N SER A 3 14.32 24.74 10.48
CA SER A 3 13.55 23.72 9.76
C SER A 3 14.48 22.55 9.50
N LYS A 4 14.22 21.42 10.14
CA LYS A 4 15.02 20.19 9.97
C LYS A 4 14.92 19.78 8.51
N ARG A 5 16.02 19.85 7.77
CA ARG A 5 16.09 19.40 6.38
C ARG A 5 16.53 17.96 6.37
N TYR A 6 15.82 17.14 5.62
CA TYR A 6 16.18 15.75 5.40
C TYR A 6 16.47 15.53 3.93
N THR A 7 17.55 14.81 3.64
CA THR A 7 17.70 14.15 2.34
C THR A 7 16.81 12.90 2.29
N LEU A 8 16.59 12.36 1.10
CA LEU A 8 15.83 11.11 0.94
C LEU A 8 16.46 9.97 1.76
N ALA A 9 17.80 9.85 1.70
CA ALA A 9 18.51 8.82 2.46
C ALA A 9 18.32 8.97 3.97
N GLN A 10 18.47 10.18 4.51
CA GLN A 10 18.32 10.46 5.94
C GLN A 10 16.89 10.20 6.42
N TRP A 11 15.89 10.53 5.61
CA TRP A 11 14.52 10.25 5.96
C TRP A 11 14.22 8.74 5.96
N LEU A 12 14.74 8.01 4.97
CA LEU A 12 14.62 6.55 4.92
C LEU A 12 15.23 5.87 6.14
N GLU A 13 16.41 6.29 6.60
CA GLU A 13 17.03 5.78 7.83
C GLU A 13 16.18 6.07 9.06
N HIS A 14 15.64 7.29 9.15
CA HIS A 14 14.73 7.67 10.22
C HIS A 14 13.47 6.79 10.27
N ALA A 15 12.80 6.60 9.14
CA ALA A 15 11.60 5.77 9.03
C ALA A 15 11.89 4.28 9.30
N GLU A 16 12.99 3.76 8.76
CA GLU A 16 13.46 2.38 9.02
C GLU A 16 13.67 2.12 10.52
N ALA A 17 14.28 3.07 11.23
CA ALA A 17 14.44 2.97 12.67
C ALA A 17 13.08 2.95 13.40
N GLY A 18 12.12 3.77 12.98
CA GLY A 18 10.76 3.77 13.50
C GLY A 18 10.06 2.42 13.30
N PHE A 19 10.11 1.86 12.10
CA PHE A 19 9.54 0.55 11.78
C PHE A 19 10.24 -0.61 12.50
N SER A 20 11.52 -0.49 12.79
CA SER A 20 12.27 -1.50 13.55
C SER A 20 11.90 -1.55 15.03
N GLN A 21 11.52 -0.40 15.60
CA GLN A 21 11.17 -0.28 17.01
C GLN A 21 9.71 -0.63 17.31
N GLN A 22 8.83 -0.55 16.33
CA GLN A 22 7.39 -0.80 16.47
C GLN A 22 6.96 -2.00 15.62
N THR A 23 5.95 -2.73 16.08
CA THR A 23 5.45 -3.92 15.39
C THR A 23 4.00 -3.79 14.90
N GLN A 24 3.31 -2.73 15.30
CA GLN A 24 1.89 -2.51 14.97
C GLN A 24 1.61 -2.37 13.46
N TRP A 25 2.60 -1.93 12.69
CA TRP A 25 2.53 -1.82 11.23
C TRP A 25 2.58 -3.18 10.51
N ARG A 26 3.04 -4.23 11.21
CA ARG A 26 3.20 -5.56 10.63
C ARG A 26 1.85 -6.22 10.36
N VAL A 27 1.75 -6.88 9.23
CA VAL A 27 0.56 -7.66 8.87
C VAL A 27 0.68 -9.04 9.54
N PRO A 28 -0.29 -9.46 10.37
CA PRO A 28 -0.29 -10.78 10.98
C PRO A 28 -0.21 -11.89 9.93
N GLY A 29 0.62 -12.90 10.19
CA GLY A 29 0.80 -14.05 9.29
C GLY A 29 1.71 -13.82 8.09
N VAL A 30 2.19 -12.61 7.87
CA VAL A 30 3.22 -12.31 6.85
C VAL A 30 4.58 -12.32 7.53
N HIS A 31 5.40 -13.30 7.17
CA HIS A 31 6.79 -13.39 7.60
C HIS A 31 7.68 -12.51 6.70
N ASP A 32 8.82 -12.08 7.21
CA ASP A 32 9.84 -11.36 6.43
C ASP A 32 9.45 -9.95 5.93
N GLN A 33 8.76 -9.17 6.79
CA GLN A 33 8.46 -7.77 6.50
C GLN A 33 9.68 -6.89 6.84
N SER A 34 10.31 -6.34 5.82
CA SER A 34 11.49 -5.50 5.96
C SER A 34 11.14 -4.05 6.32
N PRO A 35 11.61 -3.52 7.47
CA PRO A 35 11.44 -2.10 7.83
C PRO A 35 11.95 -1.15 6.74
N ARG A 36 13.08 -1.51 6.12
CA ARG A 36 13.69 -0.74 5.02
C ARG A 36 12.77 -0.63 3.82
N LEU A 37 12.20 -1.76 3.40
CA LEU A 37 11.33 -1.81 2.24
C LEU A 37 10.01 -1.06 2.50
N GLU A 38 9.48 -1.18 3.71
CA GLU A 38 8.28 -0.45 4.13
C GLU A 38 8.51 1.07 4.09
N ALA A 39 9.67 1.55 4.59
CA ALA A 39 10.04 2.95 4.52
C ALA A 39 10.16 3.45 3.06
N GLN A 40 10.72 2.62 2.18
CA GLN A 40 10.84 2.96 0.76
C GLN A 40 9.47 3.06 0.08
N TRP A 41 8.58 2.12 0.29
CA TRP A 41 7.21 2.17 -0.26
C TRP A 41 6.43 3.37 0.25
N LEU A 42 6.54 3.66 1.55
CA LEU A 42 5.86 4.79 2.16
C LEU A 42 6.34 6.13 1.56
N LEU A 43 7.66 6.33 1.48
CA LEU A 43 8.23 7.56 0.92
C LEU A 43 7.93 7.69 -0.58
N ALA A 44 8.07 6.62 -1.34
CA ALA A 44 7.75 6.59 -2.76
C ALA A 44 6.30 7.02 -3.02
N ALA A 45 5.37 6.45 -2.27
CA ALA A 45 3.96 6.80 -2.35
C ALA A 45 3.68 8.25 -1.91
N ALA A 46 4.28 8.70 -0.80
CA ALA A 46 4.12 10.08 -0.31
C ALA A 46 4.64 11.13 -1.29
N LEU A 47 5.65 10.79 -2.08
CA LEU A 47 6.24 11.67 -3.09
C LEU A 47 5.66 11.46 -4.50
N GLU A 48 4.78 10.48 -4.69
CA GLU A 48 4.25 10.08 -6.00
C GLU A 48 5.38 9.72 -6.99
N LYS A 49 6.38 8.98 -6.48
CA LYS A 49 7.55 8.48 -7.20
C LYS A 49 7.66 6.98 -7.06
N ASN A 50 8.48 6.34 -7.87
CA ASN A 50 8.84 4.94 -7.68
C ASN A 50 10.09 4.79 -6.79
N ILE A 51 10.32 3.58 -6.29
CA ILE A 51 11.49 3.28 -5.43
C ILE A 51 12.80 3.49 -6.20
N ALA A 52 12.84 3.16 -7.49
CA ALA A 52 14.04 3.36 -8.30
C ALA A 52 14.49 4.83 -8.33
N TRP A 53 13.53 5.76 -8.39
CA TRP A 53 13.82 7.18 -8.33
C TRP A 53 14.41 7.58 -6.96
N LEU A 54 13.91 7.07 -5.85
CA LEU A 54 14.47 7.32 -4.51
C LEU A 54 15.92 6.85 -4.41
N MET A 55 16.20 5.68 -4.99
CA MET A 55 17.56 5.09 -4.97
C MET A 55 18.54 5.81 -5.91
N THR A 56 18.03 6.48 -6.94
CA THR A 56 18.85 7.24 -7.88
C THR A 56 19.31 8.57 -7.30
N TRP A 57 18.49 9.18 -6.43
CA TRP A 57 18.73 10.54 -5.91
C TRP A 57 18.73 10.60 -4.38
N PRO A 58 19.50 9.78 -3.67
CA PRO A 58 19.46 9.66 -2.21
C PRO A 58 19.83 10.96 -1.48
N GLU A 59 20.64 11.81 -2.10
CA GLU A 59 21.11 13.09 -1.57
C GLU A 59 20.11 14.24 -1.74
N ARG A 60 19.04 14.01 -2.50
CA ARG A 60 18.05 15.06 -2.76
C ARG A 60 17.32 15.44 -1.48
N GLU A 61 17.21 16.74 -1.21
CA GLU A 61 16.48 17.27 -0.07
C GLU A 61 14.96 17.21 -0.30
N LEU A 62 14.24 16.86 0.76
CA LEU A 62 12.79 16.97 0.81
C LEU A 62 12.37 18.42 0.99
N THR A 63 11.40 18.88 0.22
CA THR A 63 10.74 20.16 0.50
C THR A 63 9.96 20.09 1.82
N ALA A 64 9.64 21.24 2.43
CA ALA A 64 8.89 21.28 3.67
C ALA A 64 7.52 20.56 3.55
N ALA A 65 6.83 20.74 2.42
CA ALA A 65 5.55 20.06 2.17
C ALA A 65 5.69 18.54 2.01
N GLN A 66 6.72 18.09 1.31
CA GLN A 66 7.03 16.66 1.16
C GLN A 66 7.39 16.02 2.50
N LEU A 67 8.22 16.70 3.30
CA LEU A 67 8.59 16.22 4.63
C LEU A 67 7.35 16.12 5.53
N GLN A 68 6.52 17.15 5.57
CA GLN A 68 5.29 17.15 6.37
C GLN A 68 4.36 15.99 5.98
N ARG A 69 4.15 15.75 4.68
CA ARG A 69 3.34 14.64 4.18
C ARG A 69 3.94 13.29 4.58
N ALA A 70 5.24 13.11 4.37
CA ALA A 70 5.95 11.87 4.69
C ALA A 70 5.91 11.55 6.20
N GLU A 71 6.11 12.54 7.06
CA GLU A 71 6.02 12.38 8.52
C GLU A 71 4.60 12.05 8.98
N ALA A 72 3.59 12.73 8.44
CA ALA A 72 2.20 12.44 8.75
C ALA A 72 1.82 10.99 8.36
N TRP A 73 2.26 10.53 7.21
CA TRP A 73 2.02 9.17 6.76
C TRP A 73 2.80 8.14 7.58
N LEU A 74 4.05 8.46 7.96
CA LEU A 74 4.85 7.59 8.82
C LEU A 74 4.16 7.37 10.16
N ALA A 75 3.69 8.44 10.81
CA ALA A 75 2.98 8.34 12.08
C ALA A 75 1.73 7.44 12.00
N ARG A 76 0.91 7.61 10.95
CA ARG A 76 -0.29 6.78 10.71
C ARG A 76 0.09 5.32 10.44
N ARG A 77 1.11 5.10 9.61
CA ARG A 77 1.57 3.74 9.27
C ARG A 77 2.15 3.00 10.47
N LEU A 78 2.89 3.68 11.34
CA LEU A 78 3.39 3.12 12.60
C LEU A 78 2.27 2.70 13.55
N CYS A 79 1.12 3.38 13.51
CA CYS A 79 -0.08 2.98 14.24
C CYS A 79 -0.84 1.80 13.58
N GLY A 80 -0.33 1.24 12.49
CA GLY A 80 -0.91 0.07 11.82
C GLY A 80 -1.81 0.37 10.64
N GLU A 81 -1.99 1.64 10.25
CA GLU A 81 -2.83 1.98 9.12
C GLU A 81 -2.20 1.47 7.81
N PRO A 82 -2.94 0.70 6.98
CA PRO A 82 -2.43 0.17 5.72
C PRO A 82 -2.01 1.27 4.73
N LEU A 83 -0.92 1.05 4.01
CA LEU A 83 -0.44 2.00 2.99
C LEU A 83 -1.48 2.30 1.91
N ALA A 84 -2.32 1.32 1.56
CA ALA A 84 -3.42 1.49 0.63
C ALA A 84 -4.42 2.58 1.08
N LEU A 85 -4.72 2.65 2.39
CA LEU A 85 -5.61 3.67 2.94
C LEU A 85 -4.95 5.05 2.98
N LEU A 86 -3.62 5.12 3.17
CA LEU A 86 -2.87 6.39 3.08
C LEU A 86 -2.88 6.94 1.66
N ARG A 87 -2.82 6.07 0.66
CA ARG A 87 -2.90 6.43 -0.76
C ARG A 87 -4.35 6.71 -1.21
N GLY A 88 -5.34 6.10 -0.55
CA GLY A 88 -6.73 6.09 -0.99
C GLY A 88 -6.98 5.18 -2.20
N GLU A 89 -5.99 4.37 -2.56
CA GLU A 89 -5.99 3.52 -3.74
C GLU A 89 -5.28 2.21 -3.48
N HIS A 90 -5.82 1.13 -4.00
CA HIS A 90 -5.25 -0.22 -3.96
C HIS A 90 -5.37 -0.87 -5.34
N GLU A 91 -4.31 -1.53 -5.79
CA GLU A 91 -4.35 -2.32 -7.01
C GLU A 91 -4.86 -3.73 -6.69
N PHE A 92 -5.86 -4.16 -7.43
CA PHE A 92 -6.42 -5.50 -7.37
C PHE A 92 -6.60 -6.00 -8.80
N TRP A 93 -5.95 -7.10 -9.12
CA TRP A 93 -5.93 -7.69 -10.47
C TRP A 93 -5.58 -6.69 -11.56
N SER A 94 -4.57 -5.85 -11.30
CA SER A 94 -4.11 -4.72 -12.14
C SER A 94 -5.15 -3.60 -12.35
N LEU A 95 -6.25 -3.63 -11.60
CA LEU A 95 -7.25 -2.55 -11.61
C LEU A 95 -7.03 -1.63 -10.42
N PRO A 96 -6.92 -0.30 -10.62
CA PRO A 96 -6.85 0.64 -9.51
C PRO A 96 -8.22 0.81 -8.88
N LEU A 97 -8.35 0.45 -7.61
CA LEU A 97 -9.57 0.58 -6.82
C LEU A 97 -9.41 1.66 -5.76
N SER A 98 -10.39 2.55 -5.66
CA SER A 98 -10.47 3.50 -4.54
C SER A 98 -10.82 2.74 -3.25
N VAL A 99 -10.06 3.00 -2.19
CA VAL A 99 -10.28 2.40 -0.87
C VAL A 99 -10.39 3.46 0.20
N THR A 100 -11.27 3.21 1.18
CA THR A 100 -11.48 4.06 2.35
C THR A 100 -11.39 3.23 3.63
N ALA A 101 -11.35 3.89 4.78
CA ALA A 101 -11.34 3.23 6.09
C ALA A 101 -12.60 2.37 6.36
N ASP A 102 -13.70 2.64 5.63
CA ASP A 102 -14.97 1.92 5.80
C ASP A 102 -15.04 0.63 5.00
N THR A 103 -14.04 0.36 4.15
CA THR A 103 -14.03 -0.79 3.26
C THR A 103 -12.79 -1.64 3.50
N LEU A 104 -12.98 -2.96 3.59
CA LEU A 104 -11.86 -3.89 3.67
C LEU A 104 -11.00 -3.77 2.40
N VAL A 105 -9.71 -3.51 2.57
CA VAL A 105 -8.75 -3.51 1.46
C VAL A 105 -8.66 -4.95 0.90
N PRO A 106 -8.94 -5.16 -0.39
CA PRO A 106 -8.84 -6.47 -1.02
C PRO A 106 -7.47 -7.11 -0.79
N ARG A 107 -7.43 -8.41 -0.60
CA ARG A 107 -6.19 -9.16 -0.37
C ARG A 107 -5.83 -9.99 -1.61
N ALA A 108 -4.55 -10.31 -1.77
CA ALA A 108 -4.06 -11.15 -2.86
C ALA A 108 -4.76 -12.52 -2.95
N ASP A 109 -5.15 -13.11 -1.81
CA ASP A 109 -5.91 -14.36 -1.78
C ASP A 109 -7.27 -14.24 -2.52
N SER A 110 -7.86 -13.05 -2.55
CA SER A 110 -9.10 -12.78 -3.28
C SER A 110 -8.89 -12.77 -4.79
N GLU A 111 -7.70 -12.48 -5.28
CA GLU A 111 -7.36 -12.61 -6.71
C GLU A 111 -7.44 -14.07 -7.17
N ARG A 112 -6.99 -14.99 -6.32
CA ARG A 112 -7.12 -16.43 -6.62
C ARG A 112 -8.59 -16.88 -6.68
N LEU A 113 -9.47 -16.28 -5.87
CA LEU A 113 -10.91 -16.55 -5.94
C LEU A 113 -11.49 -16.15 -7.31
N VAL A 114 -11.10 -14.97 -7.81
CA VAL A 114 -11.51 -14.49 -9.15
C VAL A 114 -11.03 -15.45 -10.23
N GLU A 115 -9.77 -15.87 -10.19
CA GLU A 115 -9.22 -16.83 -11.15
C GLU A 115 -10.03 -18.13 -11.19
N VAL A 116 -10.29 -18.73 -10.01
CA VAL A 116 -11.06 -19.97 -9.91
C VAL A 116 -12.49 -19.77 -10.42
N ALA A 117 -13.12 -18.63 -10.13
CA ALA A 117 -14.46 -18.33 -10.63
C ALA A 117 -14.48 -18.26 -12.16
N LEU A 118 -13.52 -17.57 -12.77
CA LEU A 118 -13.39 -17.46 -14.23
C LEU A 118 -13.13 -18.84 -14.89
N GLU A 119 -12.24 -19.66 -14.30
CA GLU A 119 -12.00 -21.03 -14.76
C GLU A 119 -13.29 -21.87 -14.74
N ARG A 120 -14.08 -21.76 -13.67
CA ARG A 120 -15.35 -22.50 -13.54
C ARG A 120 -16.39 -22.03 -14.55
N MET A 121 -16.53 -20.72 -14.74
CA MET A 121 -17.45 -20.17 -15.75
C MET A 121 -17.08 -20.64 -17.17
N ALA A 122 -15.81 -20.66 -17.50
CA ALA A 122 -15.34 -21.15 -18.80
C ALA A 122 -15.69 -22.65 -19.02
N GLN A 123 -15.57 -23.49 -17.96
CA GLN A 123 -15.93 -24.89 -18.02
C GLN A 123 -17.44 -25.12 -18.19
N MET A 124 -18.26 -24.22 -17.68
CA MET A 124 -19.72 -24.35 -17.75
C MET A 124 -20.31 -23.96 -19.12
N ASN A 125 -19.50 -23.38 -20.01
CA ASN A 125 -19.91 -22.90 -21.35
C ASN A 125 -21.16 -21.99 -21.33
N LEU A 126 -21.31 -21.17 -20.30
CA LEU A 126 -22.44 -20.24 -20.18
C LEU A 126 -22.17 -18.97 -20.99
N SER A 127 -23.12 -18.59 -21.84
CA SER A 127 -23.00 -17.35 -22.64
C SER A 127 -23.25 -16.08 -21.81
N ALA A 128 -24.00 -16.18 -20.72
CA ALA A 128 -24.31 -15.08 -19.81
C ALA A 128 -24.49 -15.61 -18.37
N PRO A 129 -23.42 -15.86 -17.62
CA PRO A 129 -23.52 -16.34 -16.25
C PRO A 129 -24.09 -15.25 -15.32
N ALA A 130 -24.99 -15.64 -14.42
CA ALA A 130 -25.41 -14.78 -13.33
C ALA A 130 -24.48 -15.03 -12.13
N ILE A 131 -23.88 -13.97 -11.60
CA ILE A 131 -22.96 -14.02 -10.48
C ILE A 131 -23.58 -13.25 -9.31
N LEU A 132 -23.50 -13.83 -8.11
CA LEU A 132 -23.87 -13.18 -6.86
C LEU A 132 -22.64 -13.05 -5.98
N ASP A 133 -22.25 -11.82 -5.68
CA ASP A 133 -21.18 -11.50 -4.73
C ASP A 133 -21.81 -11.06 -3.40
N LEU A 134 -21.64 -11.88 -2.36
CA LEU A 134 -22.14 -11.60 -1.01
C LEU A 134 -21.06 -10.92 -0.18
N GLY A 135 -21.37 -9.72 0.34
CA GLY A 135 -20.39 -8.93 1.08
C GLY A 135 -19.40 -8.23 0.15
N THR A 136 -19.89 -7.68 -0.93
CA THR A 136 -19.15 -7.07 -2.05
C THR A 136 -18.03 -6.11 -1.63
N GLY A 137 -18.16 -5.40 -0.51
CA GLY A 137 -17.15 -4.45 -0.02
C GLY A 137 -16.84 -3.36 -1.05
N SER A 138 -15.61 -3.33 -1.57
CA SER A 138 -15.17 -2.41 -2.63
C SER A 138 -15.71 -2.77 -4.02
N GLY A 139 -16.34 -3.92 -4.18
CA GLY A 139 -16.74 -4.47 -5.46
C GLY A 139 -15.61 -5.19 -6.22
N ALA A 140 -14.45 -5.33 -5.62
CA ALA A 140 -13.24 -5.85 -6.28
C ALA A 140 -13.41 -7.22 -6.93
N ILE A 141 -14.21 -8.11 -6.31
CA ILE A 141 -14.43 -9.48 -6.81
C ILE A 141 -15.45 -9.50 -7.96
N ALA A 142 -16.43 -8.59 -7.93
CA ALA A 142 -17.51 -8.53 -8.91
C ALA A 142 -17.17 -7.76 -10.20
N LEU A 143 -16.07 -6.99 -10.22
CA LEU A 143 -15.61 -6.23 -11.38
C LEU A 143 -14.92 -7.14 -12.40
#